data_7744d7312e9740227ec239891985e585
#
_entry.id   7744d7312e9740227ec239891985e585
#
_cell.length_a   1.000
_cell.length_b   1.000
_cell.length_c   1.000
_cell.angle_alpha   90.00
_cell.angle_beta   90.00
_cell.angle_gamma   90.00
#
_symmetry.space_group_name_H-M   'P 1'
#
loop_
_entity.id
_entity.type
_entity.pdbx_description
1 polymer ?
#
loop_
_entity_poly.entity_id
_entity_poly.type
_entity_poly.pdbx_seq_one_letter_code
_entity_poly.pdbx_strand_id
1 'polypeptide(L)'
;MILYETILEKKELNLSEKVILSYLGNHYNRQYHEYDYLAKILDMTRQSISRSMERLEQLGYINRVKPPYKRYYLTTLSYKTLLLIGVKTETIQDLFEKVYKKGQKREEVKK
;
A
#
# COMPACT_ATOMS: atom_id res chain seq x y z
N MET A 1 15.30 7.29 -0.96
CA MET A 1 14.32 6.19 -1.11
C MET A 1 15.03 4.89 -1.36
N ILE A 2 14.62 3.83 -0.72
CA ILE A 2 15.17 2.50 -0.93
C ILE A 2 14.39 1.80 -2.05
N LEU A 3 15.11 1.28 -3.04
CA LEU A 3 14.51 0.38 -4.03
C LEU A 3 14.71 -1.05 -3.55
N TYR A 4 13.62 -1.79 -3.42
CA TYR A 4 13.67 -3.16 -2.91
C TYR A 4 13.97 -4.13 -4.04
N GLU A 5 15.04 -4.88 -3.90
CA GLU A 5 15.44 -5.88 -4.89
C GLU A 5 14.33 -6.91 -5.13
N THR A 6 13.65 -7.32 -4.07
CA THR A 6 12.52 -8.25 -4.16
C THR A 6 11.39 -7.73 -5.05
N ILE A 7 11.19 -6.41 -5.07
CA ILE A 7 10.20 -5.77 -5.95
C ILE A 7 10.75 -5.64 -7.36
N LEU A 8 12.03 -5.24 -7.49
CA LEU A 8 12.66 -5.08 -8.80
C LEU A 8 12.71 -6.39 -9.59
N GLU A 9 12.74 -7.52 -8.92
CA GLU A 9 12.76 -8.85 -9.54
C GLU A 9 11.40 -9.28 -10.11
N LYS A 10 10.31 -8.59 -9.76
CA LYS A 10 8.96 -8.98 -10.19
C LYS A 10 8.74 -8.67 -11.67
N LYS A 11 8.74 -9.70 -12.49
CA LYS A 11 8.64 -9.56 -13.95
C LYS A 11 7.29 -9.05 -14.42
N GLU A 12 6.22 -9.28 -13.65
CA GLU A 12 4.89 -8.79 -14.00
C GLU A 12 4.73 -7.28 -13.80
N LEU A 13 5.67 -6.64 -13.11
CA LEU A 13 5.62 -5.20 -12.85
C LEU A 13 6.51 -4.45 -13.84
N ASN A 14 6.02 -3.33 -14.38
CA ASN A 14 6.86 -2.43 -15.17
C ASN A 14 7.67 -1.52 -14.22
N LEU A 15 8.58 -0.74 -14.79
CA LEU A 15 9.48 0.10 -14.00
C LEU A 15 8.71 1.11 -13.14
N SER A 16 7.69 1.76 -13.69
CA SER A 16 6.87 2.72 -12.96
C SER A 16 6.20 2.08 -11.75
N GLU A 17 5.66 0.89 -11.93
CA GLU A 17 5.00 0.14 -10.86
C GLU A 17 6.00 -0.26 -9.77
N LYS A 18 7.18 -0.69 -10.16
CA LYS A 18 8.25 -1.06 -9.22
C LYS A 18 8.68 0.13 -8.37
N VAL A 19 8.86 1.28 -9.00
CA VAL A 19 9.28 2.51 -8.31
C VAL A 19 8.19 2.98 -7.35
N ILE A 20 6.94 3.00 -7.80
CA ILE A 20 5.80 3.41 -6.96
C ILE A 20 5.65 2.45 -5.78
N LEU A 21 5.72 1.15 -6.02
CA LEU A 21 5.58 0.17 -4.95
C LEU A 21 6.72 0.29 -3.94
N SER A 22 7.93 0.56 -4.39
CA SER A 22 9.08 0.80 -3.51
C SER A 22 8.87 2.07 -2.68
N TYR A 23 8.35 3.13 -3.28
CA TYR A 23 8.01 4.35 -2.55
C TYR A 23 7.00 4.06 -1.45
N LEU A 24 5.94 3.34 -1.78
CA LEU A 24 4.92 2.97 -0.80
C LEU A 24 5.51 2.10 0.31
N GLY A 25 6.44 1.23 -0.03
CA GLY A 25 7.15 0.40 0.94
C GLY A 25 7.98 1.23 1.92
N ASN A 26 8.61 2.31 1.45
CA ASN A 26 9.35 3.22 2.32
C ASN A 26 8.44 3.97 3.29
N HIS A 27 7.13 4.03 3.00
CA HIS A 27 6.14 4.75 3.79
C HIS A 27 4.95 3.85 4.13
N TYR A 28 5.20 2.58 4.43
CA TYR A 28 4.14 1.58 4.60
C TYR A 28 3.17 1.90 5.75
N ASN A 29 3.57 2.75 6.70
CA ASN A 29 2.70 3.19 7.79
C ASN A 29 1.75 4.32 7.39
N ARG A 30 1.99 4.94 6.26
CA ARG A 30 1.16 6.03 5.75
C ARG A 30 0.11 5.45 4.82
N GLN A 31 -1.16 5.82 5.02
CA GLN A 31 -2.26 5.37 4.17
C GLN A 31 -2.63 6.37 3.08
N TYR A 32 -2.38 7.65 3.31
CA TYR A 32 -2.73 8.69 2.35
C TYR A 32 -1.50 9.11 1.55
N HIS A 33 -1.64 9.01 0.22
CA HIS A 33 -0.61 9.44 -0.73
C HIS A 33 -1.27 10.26 -1.82
N GLU A 34 -0.93 11.54 -1.88
CA GLU A 34 -1.47 12.42 -2.90
C GLU A 34 -0.80 12.14 -4.25
N TYR A 35 -1.62 11.87 -5.27
CA TYR A 35 -1.11 11.48 -6.59
C TYR A 35 -0.34 12.61 -7.27
N ASP A 36 -0.78 13.86 -7.10
CA ASP A 36 -0.06 15.01 -7.66
C ASP A 36 1.35 15.13 -7.05
N TYR A 37 1.45 14.89 -5.76
CA TYR A 37 2.75 14.89 -5.08
C TYR A 37 3.64 13.74 -5.57
N LEU A 38 3.09 12.55 -5.70
CA LEU A 38 3.83 11.40 -6.25
C LEU A 38 4.30 11.66 -7.67
N ALA A 39 3.44 12.24 -8.50
CA ALA A 39 3.79 12.59 -9.87
C ALA A 39 4.98 13.54 -9.91
N LYS A 40 4.99 14.53 -9.02
CA LYS A 40 6.05 15.51 -8.93
C LYS A 40 7.39 14.90 -8.50
N ILE A 41 7.40 14.14 -7.40
CA ILE A 41 8.65 13.61 -6.85
C ILE A 41 9.21 12.45 -7.66
N LEU A 42 8.37 11.70 -8.35
CA LEU A 42 8.79 10.56 -9.17
C LEU A 42 8.96 10.93 -10.66
N ASP A 43 8.75 12.21 -10.99
CA ASP A 43 8.83 12.71 -12.37
C ASP A 43 7.96 11.90 -13.33
N MET A 44 6.71 11.73 -12.94
CA MET A 44 5.70 11.00 -13.70
C MET A 44 4.46 11.86 -13.88
N THR A 45 3.60 11.50 -14.83
CA THR A 45 2.29 12.16 -14.94
C THR A 45 1.34 11.60 -13.90
N ARG A 46 0.34 12.40 -13.51
CA ARG A 46 -0.72 11.94 -12.61
C ARG A 46 -1.44 10.72 -13.18
N GLN A 47 -1.65 10.69 -14.51
CA GLN A 47 -2.26 9.54 -15.17
C GLN A 47 -1.44 8.28 -15.03
N SER A 48 -0.10 8.38 -15.17
CA SER A 48 0.79 7.24 -14.96
C SER A 48 0.72 6.73 -13.54
N ILE A 49 0.68 7.63 -12.55
CA ILE A 49 0.52 7.24 -11.14
C ILE A 49 -0.81 6.50 -10.95
N SER A 50 -1.91 7.07 -11.44
CA SER A 50 -3.24 6.48 -11.30
C SER A 50 -3.32 5.08 -11.92
N ARG A 51 -2.81 4.93 -13.14
CA ARG A 51 -2.79 3.63 -13.83
C ARG A 51 -1.94 2.60 -13.10
N SER A 52 -0.79 3.02 -12.62
CA SER A 52 0.12 2.13 -11.87
C SER A 52 -0.50 1.68 -10.56
N MET A 53 -1.16 2.59 -9.83
CA MET A 53 -1.84 2.25 -8.58
C MET A 53 -2.98 1.27 -8.83
N GLU A 54 -3.77 1.49 -9.88
CA GLU A 54 -4.86 0.58 -10.25
C GLU A 54 -4.34 -0.81 -10.57
N ARG A 55 -3.26 -0.88 -11.35
CA ARG A 55 -2.69 -2.17 -11.73
C ARG A 55 -2.06 -2.89 -10.53
N LEU A 56 -1.37 -2.16 -9.64
CA LEU A 56 -0.83 -2.73 -8.42
C LEU A 56 -1.94 -3.32 -7.54
N GLU A 57 -3.09 -2.67 -7.50
CA GLU A 57 -4.25 -3.17 -6.78
C GLU A 57 -4.79 -4.44 -7.43
N GLN A 58 -4.95 -4.44 -8.75
CA GLN A 58 -5.42 -5.60 -9.51
C GLN A 58 -4.51 -6.82 -9.32
N LEU A 59 -3.20 -6.59 -9.27
CA LEU A 59 -2.22 -7.66 -9.07
C LEU A 59 -2.07 -8.07 -7.60
N GLY A 60 -2.77 -7.41 -6.69
CA GLY A 60 -2.80 -7.79 -5.29
C GLY A 60 -1.63 -7.28 -4.45
N TYR A 61 -0.89 -6.28 -4.92
CA TYR A 61 0.21 -5.71 -4.16
C TYR A 61 -0.24 -4.64 -3.16
N ILE A 62 -1.34 -3.96 -3.46
CA ILE A 62 -1.90 -2.92 -2.59
C ILE A 62 -3.40 -3.07 -2.50
N ASN A 63 -3.98 -2.45 -1.47
CA ASN A 63 -5.41 -2.30 -1.32
C ASN A 63 -5.74 -0.82 -1.27
N ARG A 64 -6.79 -0.41 -1.98
CA ARG A 64 -7.24 0.97 -1.97
C ARG A 64 -8.69 1.05 -1.55
N VAL A 65 -8.98 1.96 -0.64
CA VAL A 65 -10.34 2.22 -0.17
C VAL A 65 -10.61 3.72 -0.33
N LYS A 66 -11.73 4.05 -0.94
CA LYS A 66 -12.17 5.43 -1.07
C LYS A 66 -13.14 5.74 0.08
N PRO A 67 -12.75 6.58 1.05
CA PRO A 67 -13.66 6.93 2.14
C PRO A 67 -14.91 7.64 1.62
N PRO A 68 -16.08 7.47 2.27
CA PRO A 68 -17.29 8.19 1.89
C PRO A 68 -17.06 9.69 1.84
N TYR A 69 -17.59 10.35 0.81
CA TYR A 69 -17.51 11.81 0.60
C TYR A 69 -16.12 12.36 0.38
N LYS A 70 -15.10 11.48 0.19
CA LYS A 70 -13.73 11.92 -0.11
C LYS A 70 -13.40 11.63 -1.56
N ARG A 71 -12.47 12.43 -2.13
CA ARG A 71 -12.03 12.29 -3.52
C ARG A 71 -10.67 11.61 -3.63
N TYR A 72 -10.18 11.05 -2.55
CA TYR A 72 -8.88 10.37 -2.52
C TYR A 72 -9.02 8.95 -2.03
N TYR A 73 -8.03 8.14 -2.35
CA TYR A 73 -7.96 6.76 -1.88
C TYR A 73 -7.02 6.67 -0.68
N LEU A 74 -7.39 5.82 0.27
CA LEU A 74 -6.47 5.33 1.28
C LEU A 74 -5.83 4.06 0.75
N THR A 75 -4.50 3.99 0.80
CA THR A 75 -3.72 2.90 0.23
C THR A 75 -2.97 2.17 1.33
N THR A 76 -3.12 0.85 1.36
CA THR A 76 -2.36 -0.01 2.27
C THR A 76 -1.66 -1.08 1.46
N LEU A 77 -0.50 -1.52 1.94
CA LEU A 77 0.22 -2.62 1.30
C LEU A 77 -0.42 -3.94 1.69
N SER A 78 -0.49 -4.87 0.73
CA SER A 78 -0.96 -6.21 1.00
C SER A 78 0.08 -6.99 1.82
N TYR A 79 -0.35 -8.12 2.40
CA TYR A 79 0.53 -8.99 3.19
C TYR A 79 1.77 -9.41 2.39
N LYS A 80 1.59 -9.84 1.15
CA LYS A 80 2.72 -10.26 0.32
C LYS A 80 3.72 -9.14 0.07
N THR A 81 3.25 -7.90 -0.07
CA THR A 81 4.12 -6.75 -0.28
C THR A 81 4.90 -6.41 0.99
N LEU A 82 4.24 -6.46 2.14
CA LEU A 82 4.91 -6.23 3.42
C LEU A 82 6.05 -7.23 3.64
N LEU A 83 5.85 -8.48 3.25
CA LEU A 83 6.92 -9.48 3.30
C LEU A 83 8.06 -9.16 2.33
N LEU A 84 7.73 -8.70 1.12
CA LEU A 84 8.73 -8.34 0.12
C LEU A 84 9.66 -7.21 0.58
N ILE A 85 9.13 -6.25 1.32
CA ILE A 85 9.93 -5.12 1.82
C ILE A 85 10.63 -5.42 3.15
N GLY A 86 10.50 -6.63 3.65
CA GLY A 86 11.22 -7.07 4.83
C GLY A 86 10.54 -6.75 6.16
N VAL A 87 9.26 -6.43 6.15
CA VAL A 87 8.51 -6.26 7.40
C VAL A 87 8.35 -7.62 8.05
N LYS A 88 8.72 -7.71 9.32
CA LYS A 88 8.68 -8.97 10.05
C LYS A 88 7.25 -9.48 10.19
N THR A 89 7.07 -10.79 10.03
CA THR A 89 5.76 -11.44 10.15
C THR A 89 5.06 -11.08 11.46
N GLU A 90 5.82 -11.02 12.55
CA GLU A 90 5.29 -10.65 13.86
C GLU A 90 4.69 -9.25 13.85
N THR A 91 5.37 -8.29 13.21
CA THR A 91 4.87 -6.91 13.09
C THR A 91 3.58 -6.87 12.27
N ILE A 92 3.52 -7.65 11.20
CA ILE A 92 2.32 -7.72 10.36
C ILE A 92 1.16 -8.29 11.15
N GLN A 93 1.39 -9.36 11.90
CA GLN A 93 0.37 -9.97 12.75
C GLN A 93 -0.13 -8.98 13.80
N ASP A 94 0.76 -8.23 14.43
CA ASP A 94 0.39 -7.21 15.41
C ASP A 94 -0.51 -6.15 14.81
N LEU A 95 -0.21 -5.70 13.57
CA LEU A 95 -1.04 -4.72 12.88
C LEU A 95 -2.45 -5.25 12.62
N PHE A 96 -2.55 -6.50 12.16
CA PHE A 96 -3.84 -7.12 11.91
C PHE A 96 -4.61 -7.41 13.21
N GLU A 97 -3.91 -7.86 14.25
CA GLU A 97 -4.52 -8.11 15.55
C GLU A 97 -5.12 -6.86 16.17
N LYS A 98 -4.43 -5.71 16.06
CA LYS A 98 -4.97 -4.44 16.57
C LYS A 98 -6.29 -4.10 15.93
N VAL A 99 -6.42 -4.32 14.62
CA VAL A 99 -7.67 -4.06 13.91
C VAL A 99 -8.73 -5.09 14.32
N TYR A 100 -8.35 -6.36 14.43
CA TYR A 100 -9.25 -7.44 14.81
C TYR A 100 -9.76 -7.28 16.25
N LYS A 101 -8.88 -6.97 17.19
CA LYS A 101 -9.26 -6.76 18.60
C LYS A 101 -10.22 -5.59 18.77
N LYS A 102 -10.08 -4.52 17.98
CA LYS A 102 -11.03 -3.42 18.00
C LYS A 102 -12.42 -3.87 17.57
N GLY A 103 -12.51 -4.76 16.58
CA GLY A 103 -13.77 -5.35 16.13
C GLY A 103 -14.38 -6.25 17.20
N GLN A 104 -13.56 -7.10 17.80
CA GLN A 104 -14.02 -8.03 18.85
C GLN A 104 -14.46 -7.31 20.12
N LYS A 105 -13.78 -6.27 20.55
CA LYS A 105 -14.19 -5.50 21.72
C LYS A 105 -15.58 -4.90 21.56
N ARG A 106 -15.95 -4.52 20.33
CA ARG A 106 -17.30 -4.03 20.05
C ARG A 106 -18.35 -5.15 20.18
N GLU A 107 -18.00 -6.36 19.79
CA GLU A 107 -18.89 -7.52 19.92
C GLU A 107 -19.03 -7.96 21.37
N GLU A 108 -17.95 -7.95 22.14
CA GLU A 108 -17.99 -8.29 23.56
C GLU A 108 -18.83 -7.31 24.37
N VAL A 109 -18.77 -6.01 24.02
CA VAL A 109 -19.57 -4.98 24.69
C VAL A 109 -21.06 -5.13 24.41
N LYS A 110 -21.45 -5.81 23.33
CA LYS A 110 -22.85 -6.11 22.99
C LYS A 110 -23.41 -7.34 23.69
N LYS A 111 -22.57 -8.10 24.35
CA LYS A 111 -22.98 -9.24 25.14
C LYS A 111 -23.24 -8.83 26.59
#